data_6353d6e8d1f3011d70e0e66510bb08ba
#
_entry.id   6353d6e8d1f3011d70e0e66510bb08ba
#
_cell.length_a   1.000
_cell.length_b   1.000
_cell.length_c   1.000
_cell.angle_alpha   90.00
_cell.angle_beta   90.00
_cell.angle_gamma   90.00
#
_symmetry.space_group_name_H-M   'P 1'
#
loop_
_entity.id
_entity.type
_entity.pdbx_description
1 polymer ?
#
loop_
_entity_poly.entity_id
_entity_poly.type
_entity_poly.pdbx_seq_one_letter_code
_entity_poly.pdbx_strand_id
1 'polypeptide(L)' 'MGMTNEQYKGMLLDELEDWQEVLELATEEQNTKIIKKAQKQIAKINEKLKF' A
#
# COMPACT_ATOMS: atom_id res chain seq x y z
N MET A 1 -9.44 6.63 22.06
CA MET A 1 -10.27 7.22 21.01
C MET A 1 -9.76 6.80 19.64
N GLY A 2 -10.67 6.44 18.75
CA GLY A 2 -10.28 6.03 17.40
C GLY A 2 -10.00 7.21 16.50
N MET A 3 -9.35 6.93 15.39
CA MET A 3 -9.14 7.92 14.34
C MET A 3 -10.45 8.25 13.64
N THR A 4 -10.57 9.47 13.12
CA THR A 4 -11.69 9.79 12.24
C THR A 4 -11.54 9.03 10.94
N ASN A 5 -12.61 8.89 10.16
CA ASN A 5 -12.54 8.24 8.86
C ASN A 5 -11.55 8.93 7.93
N GLU A 6 -11.47 10.25 7.99
CA GLU A 6 -10.53 11.02 7.18
C GLU A 6 -9.09 10.73 7.55
N GLN A 7 -8.80 10.66 8.85
CA GLN A 7 -7.46 10.34 9.33
C GLN A 7 -7.04 8.93 8.93
N TYR A 8 -7.96 7.97 9.08
CA TYR A 8 -7.71 6.59 8.72
C TYR A 8 -7.46 6.46 7.22
N LYS A 9 -8.30 7.10 6.42
CA LYS A 9 -8.15 7.10 4.97
C LYS A 9 -6.81 7.73 4.54
N GLY A 10 -6.42 8.85 5.17
CA GLY A 10 -5.15 9.49 4.90
C GLY A 10 -3.97 8.58 5.20
N MET A 11 -4.02 7.86 6.33
CA MET A 11 -3.00 6.89 6.69
C MET A 11 -2.89 5.77 5.64
N LEU A 12 -4.04 5.26 5.19
CA LEU A 12 -4.07 4.21 4.16
C LEU A 12 -3.50 4.70 2.83
N LEU A 13 -3.81 5.94 2.46
CA LEU A 13 -3.29 6.51 1.23
C LEU A 13 -1.76 6.70 1.30
N ASP A 14 -1.24 7.11 2.45
CA ASP A 14 0.20 7.21 2.66
C ASP A 14 0.88 5.85 2.54
N GLU A 15 0.31 4.83 3.17
CA GLU A 15 0.83 3.46 3.07
C GLU A 15 0.78 2.95 1.62
N LEU A 16 -0.29 3.25 0.93
CA LEU A 16 -0.45 2.85 -0.47
C LEU A 16 0.67 3.45 -1.33
N GLU A 17 0.94 4.73 -1.15
CA GLU A 17 1.99 5.41 -1.87
C GLU A 17 3.36 4.79 -1.60
N ASP A 18 3.65 4.49 -0.33
CA ASP A 18 4.90 3.84 0.05
C ASP A 18 5.05 2.48 -0.63
N TRP A 19 4.00 1.66 -0.64
CA TRP A 19 4.06 0.36 -1.26
C TRP A 19 4.16 0.44 -2.79
N GLN A 20 3.55 1.44 -3.39
CA GLN A 20 3.70 1.67 -4.83
C GLN A 20 5.15 2.01 -5.19
N GLU A 21 5.81 2.80 -4.35
CA GLU A 21 7.23 3.11 -4.54
C GLU A 21 8.09 1.86 -4.38
N VAL A 22 7.82 1.04 -3.36
CA VAL A 22 8.51 -0.22 -3.16
C VAL A 22 8.32 -1.14 -4.36
N LEU A 23 7.11 -1.20 -4.91
CA LEU A 23 6.81 -2.01 -6.09
C LEU A 23 7.64 -1.55 -7.30
N GLU A 24 7.72 -0.25 -7.51
CA GLU A 24 8.48 0.31 -8.61
C GLU A 24 9.96 -0.04 -8.51
N LEU A 25 10.55 0.16 -7.32
CA LEU A 25 11.95 -0.17 -7.08
C LEU A 25 12.23 -1.66 -7.23
N ALA A 26 11.35 -2.48 -6.69
CA ALA A 26 11.49 -3.93 -6.79
C ALA A 26 11.37 -4.40 -8.24
N THR A 27 10.54 -3.75 -9.04
CA THR A 27 10.40 -4.06 -10.47
C THR A 27 11.68 -3.73 -11.21
N GLU A 28 12.30 -2.59 -10.91
CA GLU A 28 13.57 -2.21 -11.50
C GLU A 28 14.67 -3.22 -11.17
N GLU A 29 14.68 -3.72 -9.95
CA GLU A 29 15.65 -4.70 -9.47
C GLU A 29 15.28 -6.14 -9.84
N GLN A 30 14.11 -6.34 -10.42
CA GLN A 30 13.57 -7.66 -10.76
C GLN A 30 13.47 -8.58 -9.54
N ASN A 31 13.14 -7.99 -8.38
CA ASN A 31 12.98 -8.73 -7.14
C ASN A 31 11.56 -9.26 -7.00
N THR A 32 11.35 -10.47 -7.53
CA THR A 32 10.02 -11.09 -7.59
C THR A 32 9.36 -11.23 -6.21
N LYS A 33 10.13 -11.55 -5.19
CA LYS A 33 9.58 -11.71 -3.83
C LYS A 33 8.99 -10.41 -3.31
N ILE A 34 9.73 -9.32 -3.47
CA ILE A 34 9.26 -8.01 -3.01
C ILE A 34 8.12 -7.51 -3.88
N ILE A 35 8.17 -7.76 -5.19
CA ILE A 35 7.07 -7.41 -6.10
C ILE A 35 5.77 -8.05 -5.61
N LYS A 36 5.79 -9.34 -5.33
CA LYS A 36 4.60 -10.06 -4.85
C LYS A 36 4.12 -9.51 -3.51
N LYS A 37 5.04 -9.23 -2.59
CA LYS A 37 4.69 -8.68 -1.28
C LYS A 37 4.04 -7.30 -1.43
N ALA A 38 4.62 -6.43 -2.24
CA ALA A 38 4.09 -5.09 -2.47
C ALA A 38 2.70 -5.16 -3.11
N GLN A 39 2.52 -5.99 -4.13
CA GLN A 39 1.22 -6.17 -4.78
C GLN A 39 0.16 -6.64 -3.78
N LYS A 40 0.51 -7.56 -2.91
CA LYS A 40 -0.39 -8.07 -1.88
C LYS A 40 -0.80 -6.98 -0.89
N GLN A 41 0.15 -6.18 -0.45
CA GLN A 41 -0.13 -5.08 0.48
C GLN A 41 -0.98 -4.01 -0.19
N ILE A 42 -0.68 -3.66 -1.43
CA ILE A 42 -1.47 -2.69 -2.19
C ILE A 42 -2.92 -3.18 -2.32
N ALA A 43 -3.14 -4.45 -2.64
CA ALA A 43 -4.48 -5.02 -2.73
C ALA A 43 -5.23 -4.93 -1.40
N LYS A 44 -4.55 -5.22 -0.29
CA LYS A 44 -5.17 -5.11 1.04
C LYS A 44 -5.57 -3.68 1.37
N ILE A 45 -4.71 -2.72 1.05
CA ILE A 45 -4.99 -1.31 1.31
C ILE A 45 -6.16 -0.84 0.47
N ASN A 46 -6.19 -1.18 -0.81
CA ASN A 46 -7.30 -0.85 -1.70
C ASN A 46 -8.62 -1.42 -1.18
N GLU A 47 -8.59 -2.63 -0.64
CA GLU A 47 -9.76 -3.25 -0.05
C GLU A 47 -10.25 -2.46 1.16
N LYS A 48 -9.34 -2.00 2.01
CA LYS A 48 -9.67 -1.18 3.17
C LYS A 48 -10.19 0.20 2.79
N LEU A 49 -9.84 0.70 1.60
CA LEU A 49 -10.30 2.00 1.12
C LEU A 49 -11.72 1.97 0.55
N LYS A 50 -12.30 0.79 0.43
CA LYS A 50 -13.67 0.64 -0.05
C LYS A 50 -14.68 0.82 1.09
N PHE A 51 -14.85 2.01 1.59
CA PHE A 51 -15.83 2.27 2.65
C PHE A 51 -16.54 3.61 2.47
#